data_df6b7bf70734c7fff0e3e9eafc8669fc
#
_entry.id   df6b7bf70734c7fff0e3e9eafc8669fc
#
_cell.length_a   1.000
_cell.length_b   1.000
_cell.length_c   1.000
_cell.angle_alpha   90.00
_cell.angle_beta   90.00
_cell.angle_gamma   90.00
#
_symmetry.space_group_name_H-M   'P 1'
#
loop_
_entity.id
_entity.type
_entity.pdbx_description
1 polymer ?
#
loop_
_entity_poly.entity_id
_entity_poly.type
_entity_poly.pdbx_seq_one_letter_code
_entity_poly.pdbx_strand_id
1 'polypeptide(L)'
;MLELLDNLLVAAYLVPTIIGFILVSPAGEALTASLSERFKILSTERGRVTAGLQIITFFGFAVSAQTFWISSKISEGGDFCSSSTVFNCDDLIGNTDLNVDPIFGLSWGMIGMITFAFLLFMVCLLYTSDAA
;
A
#
# COMPACT_ATOMS: atom_id res chain seq x y z
N MET A 1 8.93 3.65 -23.33
CA MET A 1 9.67 4.08 -22.11
C MET A 1 8.69 4.44 -20.97
N LEU A 2 7.66 5.23 -21.21
CA LEU A 2 6.62 5.55 -20.22
C LEU A 2 5.85 4.32 -19.75
N GLU A 3 5.39 3.45 -20.66
CA GLU A 3 4.70 2.19 -20.28
C GLU A 3 5.57 1.26 -19.41
N LEU A 4 6.87 1.27 -19.62
CA LEU A 4 7.79 0.44 -18.82
C LEU A 4 7.97 1.01 -17.42
N LEU A 5 7.95 2.33 -17.27
CA LEU A 5 7.97 3.04 -16.01
C LEU A 5 6.66 2.79 -15.21
N ASP A 6 5.50 2.84 -15.87
CA ASP A 6 4.20 2.59 -15.24
C ASP A 6 4.10 1.13 -14.77
N ASN A 7 4.53 0.17 -15.57
CA ASN A 7 4.57 -1.24 -15.19
C ASN A 7 5.55 -1.50 -14.03
N LEU A 8 6.70 -0.81 -14.02
CA LEU A 8 7.69 -0.91 -12.95
C LEU A 8 7.14 -0.33 -11.64
N LEU A 9 6.41 0.78 -11.73
CA LEU A 9 5.81 1.45 -10.58
C LEU A 9 4.69 0.60 -9.96
N VAL A 10 3.82 0.01 -10.79
CA VAL A 10 2.80 -0.94 -10.34
C VAL A 10 3.46 -2.15 -9.68
N ALA A 11 4.50 -2.72 -10.28
CA ALA A 11 5.24 -3.83 -9.71
C ALA A 11 5.90 -3.47 -8.37
N ALA A 12 6.44 -2.25 -8.25
CA ALA A 12 7.09 -1.76 -7.03
C ALA A 12 6.12 -1.66 -5.83
N TYR A 13 4.84 -1.46 -6.07
CA TYR A 13 3.82 -1.49 -5.01
C TYR A 13 3.22 -2.89 -4.80
N LEU A 14 2.97 -3.60 -5.88
CA LEU A 14 2.26 -4.88 -5.85
C LEU A 14 3.12 -5.99 -5.26
N VAL A 15 4.40 -6.06 -5.62
CA VAL A 15 5.32 -7.11 -5.14
C VAL A 15 5.51 -7.06 -3.62
N PRO A 16 5.85 -5.91 -2.98
CA PRO A 16 5.97 -5.86 -1.53
C PRO A 16 4.64 -6.14 -0.81
N THR A 17 3.53 -5.70 -1.37
CA THR A 17 2.21 -5.96 -0.80
C THR A 17 1.90 -7.46 -0.81
N ILE A 18 2.17 -8.16 -1.91
CA ILE A 18 2.03 -9.62 -1.98
C ILE A 18 2.95 -10.31 -0.97
N ILE A 19 4.20 -9.87 -0.85
CA ILE A 19 5.15 -10.40 0.15
C ILE A 19 4.58 -10.21 1.56
N GLY A 20 4.04 -9.03 1.86
CA GLY A 20 3.39 -8.76 3.13
C GLY A 20 2.22 -9.72 3.42
N PHE A 21 1.35 -9.97 2.44
CA PHE A 21 0.26 -10.94 2.57
C PHE A 21 0.76 -12.37 2.78
N ILE A 22 1.81 -12.78 2.06
CA ILE A 22 2.43 -14.10 2.26
C ILE A 22 2.98 -14.22 3.68
N LEU A 23 3.66 -13.20 4.19
CA LEU A 23 4.20 -13.21 5.56
C LEU A 23 3.09 -13.33 6.63
N VAL A 24 1.95 -12.71 6.43
CA VAL A 24 0.81 -12.79 7.35
C VAL A 24 0.11 -14.14 7.26
N SER A 25 0.13 -14.79 6.09
CA SER A 25 -0.53 -16.07 5.87
C SER A 25 0.24 -17.24 6.50
N PRO A 26 -0.44 -18.38 6.77
CA PRO A 26 0.24 -19.59 7.26
C PRO A 26 1.29 -20.13 6.27
N ALA A 27 1.14 -19.88 4.97
CA ALA A 27 2.14 -20.24 3.97
C ALA A 27 3.49 -19.51 4.15
N GLY A 28 3.48 -18.35 4.82
CA GLY A 28 4.67 -17.59 5.14
C GLY A 28 5.63 -18.34 6.07
N GLU A 29 5.15 -19.27 6.88
CA GLU A 29 5.99 -20.07 7.76
C GLU A 29 6.95 -20.95 6.97
N ALA A 30 6.48 -21.62 5.93
CA ALA A 30 7.31 -22.46 5.07
C ALA A 30 8.32 -21.65 4.25
N LEU A 31 7.92 -20.45 3.77
CA LEU A 31 8.77 -19.58 2.97
C LEU A 31 9.85 -18.86 3.81
N THR A 32 9.54 -18.52 5.04
CA THR A 32 10.48 -17.81 5.91
C THR A 32 11.42 -18.72 6.67
N ALA A 33 11.22 -20.03 6.65
CA ALA A 33 12.10 -20.99 7.31
C ALA A 33 13.58 -20.84 6.88
N SER A 34 13.82 -20.58 5.60
CA SER A 34 15.18 -20.34 5.07
C SER A 34 15.72 -18.91 5.35
N LEU A 35 14.84 -17.94 5.56
CA LEU A 35 15.17 -16.54 5.81
C LEU A 35 15.30 -16.24 7.32
N SER A 36 14.75 -17.10 8.18
CA SER A 36 14.76 -16.94 9.63
C SER A 36 16.16 -16.95 10.24
N GLU A 37 17.12 -17.62 9.59
CA GLU A 37 18.53 -17.59 9.99
C GLU A 37 19.16 -16.19 9.84
N ARG A 38 18.74 -15.41 8.86
CA ARG A 38 19.22 -14.04 8.61
C ARG A 38 18.44 -12.98 9.38
N PHE A 39 17.16 -13.19 9.56
CA PHE A 39 16.27 -12.22 10.21
C PHE A 39 15.58 -12.84 11.41
N LYS A 40 16.17 -12.66 12.60
CA LYS A 40 15.63 -13.14 13.88
C LYS A 40 14.16 -12.77 14.13
N ILE A 41 13.70 -11.64 13.55
CA ILE A 41 12.32 -11.18 13.70
C ILE A 41 11.34 -12.11 13.00
N LEU A 42 11.76 -12.80 11.93
CA LEU A 42 10.95 -13.75 11.16
C LEU A 42 10.91 -15.15 11.79
N SER A 43 11.72 -15.43 12.80
CA SER A 43 11.75 -16.73 13.49
C SER A 43 10.55 -16.94 14.40
N THR A 44 9.87 -15.86 14.80
CA THR A 44 8.69 -15.91 15.66
C THR A 44 7.44 -15.63 14.83
N GLU A 45 6.36 -16.41 14.99
CA GLU A 45 5.09 -16.20 14.30
C GLU A 45 4.60 -14.76 14.44
N ARG A 46 4.62 -14.24 15.65
CA ARG A 46 4.20 -12.87 15.95
C ARG A 46 5.06 -11.83 15.22
N GLY A 47 6.40 -12.00 15.25
CA GLY A 47 7.31 -11.08 14.54
C GLY A 47 7.11 -11.11 13.03
N ARG A 48 6.88 -12.29 12.46
CA ARG A 48 6.58 -12.48 11.04
C ARG A 48 5.29 -11.78 10.62
N VAL A 49 4.21 -11.99 11.38
CA VAL A 49 2.91 -11.36 11.13
C VAL A 49 3.00 -9.84 11.27
N THR A 50 3.67 -9.35 12.31
CA THR A 50 3.87 -7.91 12.52
C THR A 50 4.68 -7.28 11.38
N ALA A 51 5.75 -7.92 10.93
CA ALA A 51 6.53 -7.45 9.78
C ALA A 51 5.69 -7.42 8.49
N GLY A 52 4.90 -8.46 8.24
CA GLY A 52 3.98 -8.50 7.12
C GLY A 52 2.93 -7.38 7.16
N LEU A 53 2.33 -7.13 8.31
CA LEU A 53 1.38 -6.04 8.51
C LEU A 53 2.02 -4.66 8.32
N GLN A 54 3.26 -4.45 8.79
CA GLN A 54 3.99 -3.20 8.56
C GLN A 54 4.22 -2.95 7.08
N ILE A 55 4.61 -3.98 6.32
CA ILE A 55 4.80 -3.87 4.87
C ILE A 55 3.48 -3.50 4.18
N ILE A 56 2.39 -4.22 4.47
CA ILE A 56 1.07 -3.96 3.87
C ILE A 56 0.60 -2.54 4.17
N THR A 57 0.67 -2.11 5.43
CA THR A 57 0.18 -0.80 5.85
C THR A 57 1.04 0.34 5.30
N PHE A 58 2.36 0.15 5.23
CA PHE A 58 3.27 1.14 4.63
C PHE A 58 3.00 1.33 3.13
N PHE A 59 2.92 0.23 2.37
CA PHE A 59 2.65 0.32 0.93
C PHE A 59 1.21 0.75 0.64
N GLY A 60 0.24 0.35 1.46
CA GLY A 60 -1.12 0.87 1.40
C GLY A 60 -1.19 2.39 1.59
N PHE A 61 -0.45 2.91 2.57
CA PHE A 61 -0.30 4.36 2.77
C PHE A 61 0.33 5.04 1.55
N ALA A 62 1.43 4.50 1.02
CA ALA A 62 2.13 5.06 -0.13
C ALA A 62 1.24 5.13 -1.38
N VAL A 63 0.50 4.05 -1.69
CA VAL A 63 -0.46 4.02 -2.81
C VAL A 63 -1.58 5.05 -2.59
N SER A 64 -2.12 5.14 -1.39
CA SER A 64 -3.19 6.10 -1.06
C SER A 64 -2.71 7.54 -1.18
N ALA A 65 -1.48 7.84 -0.73
CA ALA A 65 -0.87 9.15 -0.88
C ALA A 65 -0.64 9.52 -2.35
N GLN A 66 -0.18 8.57 -3.15
CA GLN A 66 0.00 8.78 -4.59
C GLN A 66 -1.34 9.02 -5.29
N THR A 67 -2.37 8.24 -4.98
CA THR A 67 -3.72 8.42 -5.53
C THR A 67 -4.27 9.80 -5.16
N PHE A 68 -4.10 10.22 -3.92
CA PHE A 68 -4.52 11.56 -3.47
C PHE A 68 -3.76 12.66 -4.23
N TRP A 69 -2.43 12.52 -4.39
CA TRP A 69 -1.62 13.49 -5.11
C TRP A 69 -2.04 13.61 -6.59
N ILE A 70 -2.27 12.48 -7.26
CA ILE A 70 -2.76 12.45 -8.65
C ILE A 70 -4.14 13.13 -8.75
N SER A 71 -5.06 12.79 -7.85
CA SER A 71 -6.40 13.41 -7.79
C SER A 71 -6.32 14.93 -7.63
N SER A 72 -5.43 15.43 -6.77
CA SER A 72 -5.26 16.87 -6.59
C SER A 72 -4.69 17.56 -7.83
N LYS A 73 -3.79 16.89 -8.57
CA LYS A 73 -3.21 17.43 -9.80
C LYS A 73 -4.18 17.44 -10.97
N ILE A 74 -5.03 16.43 -11.09
CA ILE A 74 -6.10 16.40 -12.10
C ILE A 74 -7.09 17.54 -11.84
N SER A 75 -7.45 17.81 -10.59
CA SER A 75 -8.33 18.93 -10.23
C SER A 75 -7.74 20.31 -10.57
N GLU A 76 -6.41 20.43 -10.65
CA GLU A 76 -5.70 21.64 -11.11
C GLU A 76 -5.58 21.74 -12.64
N GLY A 77 -6.12 20.77 -13.41
CA GLY A 77 -6.11 20.75 -14.88
C GLY A 77 -4.81 20.15 -15.49
N GLY A 78 -4.10 19.33 -14.75
CA GLY A 78 -2.92 18.63 -15.25
C GLY A 78 -3.26 17.23 -15.78
N ASP A 79 -2.79 16.90 -16.99
CA ASP A 79 -2.82 15.54 -17.54
C ASP A 79 -1.62 14.76 -16.97
N PHE A 80 -1.82 14.04 -15.89
CA PHE A 80 -0.73 13.34 -15.19
C PHE A 80 -0.74 11.81 -15.36
N CYS A 81 -1.84 11.25 -15.85
CA CYS A 81 -1.90 9.83 -16.16
C CYS A 81 -1.69 9.61 -17.66
N SER A 82 -0.60 8.96 -18.01
CA SER A 82 -0.49 8.40 -19.35
C SER A 82 -1.57 7.31 -19.50
N SER A 83 -2.34 7.37 -20.57
CA SER A 83 -3.32 6.36 -20.94
C SER A 83 -2.59 5.05 -21.29
N SER A 84 -2.19 4.28 -20.28
CA SER A 84 -1.85 2.89 -20.52
C SER A 84 -3.14 2.11 -20.76
N THR A 85 -3.15 1.24 -21.75
CA THR A 85 -4.32 0.48 -22.20
C THR A 85 -4.96 -0.43 -21.14
N VAL A 86 -4.32 -0.57 -19.96
CA VAL A 86 -4.77 -1.47 -18.88
C VAL A 86 -5.42 -0.71 -17.73
N PHE A 87 -5.01 0.52 -17.46
CA PHE A 87 -5.58 1.36 -16.39
C PHE A 87 -5.77 2.80 -16.90
N ASN A 88 -7.00 3.17 -17.17
CA ASN A 88 -7.35 4.55 -17.51
C ASN A 88 -7.53 5.34 -16.20
N CYS A 89 -6.39 5.81 -15.65
CA CYS A 89 -6.38 6.58 -14.40
C CYS A 89 -7.24 7.84 -14.48
N ASP A 90 -7.25 8.52 -15.64
CA ASP A 90 -7.98 9.77 -15.82
C ASP A 90 -9.50 9.57 -15.70
N ASP A 91 -10.04 8.47 -16.23
CA ASP A 91 -11.45 8.15 -16.13
C ASP A 91 -11.87 7.72 -14.72
N LEU A 92 -10.96 7.08 -13.97
CA LEU A 92 -11.27 6.58 -12.64
C LEU A 92 -11.02 7.64 -11.55
N ILE A 93 -9.88 8.31 -11.61
CA ILE A 93 -9.45 9.29 -10.58
C ILE A 93 -10.01 10.68 -10.90
N GLY A 94 -10.16 11.03 -12.18
CA GLY A 94 -10.75 12.30 -12.63
C GLY A 94 -12.26 12.38 -12.50
N ASN A 95 -12.94 11.24 -12.36
CA ASN A 95 -14.38 11.21 -12.17
C ASN A 95 -14.73 11.48 -10.70
N THR A 96 -15.24 12.67 -10.40
CA THR A 96 -15.63 13.08 -9.04
C THR A 96 -16.68 12.17 -8.43
N ASP A 97 -17.58 11.58 -9.24
CA ASP A 97 -18.61 10.68 -8.74
C ASP A 97 -18.06 9.33 -8.27
N LEU A 98 -16.92 8.90 -8.81
CA LEU A 98 -16.26 7.64 -8.45
C LEU A 98 -15.14 7.80 -7.43
N ASN A 99 -14.47 8.96 -7.45
CA ASN A 99 -13.28 9.19 -6.63
C ASN A 99 -13.58 9.87 -5.29
N VAL A 100 -14.80 10.31 -5.06
CA VAL A 100 -15.21 11.03 -3.85
C VAL A 100 -16.24 10.22 -3.08
N ASP A 101 -16.03 10.11 -1.77
CA ASP A 101 -17.01 9.49 -0.88
C ASP A 101 -18.29 10.33 -0.82
N PRO A 102 -19.48 9.74 -1.06
CA PRO A 102 -20.74 10.47 -1.10
C PRO A 102 -21.18 11.01 0.26
N ILE A 103 -20.59 10.53 1.36
CA ILE A 103 -20.98 10.93 2.73
C ILE A 103 -20.16 12.12 3.21
N PHE A 104 -18.85 12.08 3.04
CA PHE A 104 -17.93 13.09 3.56
C PHE A 104 -17.38 14.03 2.49
N GLY A 105 -17.57 13.74 1.22
CA GLY A 105 -17.02 14.53 0.12
C GLY A 105 -15.49 14.49 0.04
N LEU A 106 -14.87 13.45 0.61
CA LEU A 106 -13.42 13.26 0.63
C LEU A 106 -12.99 12.29 -0.47
N SER A 107 -11.82 12.53 -1.08
CA SER A 107 -11.27 11.57 -2.04
C SER A 107 -10.90 10.26 -1.35
N TRP A 108 -11.12 9.13 -2.02
CA TRP A 108 -10.76 7.81 -1.51
C TRP A 108 -9.28 7.69 -1.16
N GLY A 109 -8.41 8.39 -1.89
CA GLY A 109 -6.98 8.47 -1.56
C GLY A 109 -6.73 9.10 -0.19
N MET A 110 -7.47 10.16 0.18
CA MET A 110 -7.36 10.81 1.50
C MET A 110 -7.87 9.91 2.62
N ILE A 111 -9.00 9.24 2.42
CA ILE A 111 -9.55 8.27 3.38
C ILE A 111 -8.56 7.12 3.57
N GLY A 112 -7.99 6.60 2.48
CA GLY A 112 -6.96 5.57 2.52
C GLY A 112 -5.71 5.99 3.30
N MET A 113 -5.21 7.21 3.07
CA MET A 113 -4.06 7.73 3.84
C MET A 113 -4.32 7.75 5.34
N ILE A 114 -5.46 8.29 5.77
CA ILE A 114 -5.83 8.37 7.19
C ILE A 114 -5.93 6.98 7.79
N THR A 115 -6.59 6.06 7.08
CA THR A 115 -6.79 4.68 7.54
C THR A 115 -5.46 3.94 7.67
N PHE A 116 -4.62 3.97 6.63
CA PHE A 116 -3.33 3.27 6.65
C PHE A 116 -2.33 3.90 7.61
N ALA A 117 -2.34 5.24 7.78
CA ALA A 117 -1.54 5.90 8.80
C ALA A 117 -1.91 5.44 10.21
N PHE A 118 -3.21 5.36 10.50
CA PHE A 118 -3.71 4.85 11.79
C PHE A 118 -3.33 3.39 12.00
N LEU A 119 -3.52 2.53 10.99
CA LEU A 119 -3.13 1.13 11.06
C LEU A 119 -1.62 0.96 11.26
N LEU A 120 -0.80 1.73 10.55
CA LEU A 120 0.66 1.72 10.70
C LEU A 120 1.07 2.10 12.13
N PHE A 121 0.45 3.13 12.68
CA PHE A 121 0.68 3.54 14.07
C PHE A 121 0.32 2.43 15.05
N MET A 122 -0.83 1.78 14.88
CA MET A 122 -1.26 0.65 15.73
C MET A 122 -0.29 -0.53 15.64
N VAL A 123 0.17 -0.89 14.45
CA VAL A 123 1.15 -1.97 14.25
C VAL A 123 2.49 -1.62 14.89
N CYS A 124 2.93 -0.35 14.83
CA CYS A 124 4.13 0.11 15.51
C CYS A 124 3.99 0.03 17.04
N LEU A 125 2.83 0.37 17.58
CA LEU A 125 2.57 0.23 19.04
C LEU A 125 2.61 -1.23 19.49
N LEU A 126 2.03 -2.14 18.72
CA LEU A 126 2.10 -3.57 19.01
C LEU A 126 3.54 -4.08 19.03
N TYR A 127 4.36 -3.63 18.08
CA TYR A 127 5.78 -3.99 18.03
C TYR A 127 6.56 -3.46 19.24
N THR A 128 6.34 -2.20 19.63
CA THR A 128 7.03 -1.59 20.78
C THR A 128 6.58 -2.17 22.11
N SER A 129 5.31 -2.55 22.26
CA SER A 129 4.77 -3.18 23.48
C SER A 129 5.39 -4.56 23.72
N ASP A 130 5.72 -5.30 22.67
CA ASP A 130 6.35 -6.62 22.78
C ASP A 130 7.88 -6.53 23.04
N ALA A 131 8.51 -5.39 22.79
CA ALA A 131 9.93 -5.16 23.05
C ALA A 131 10.23 -4.72 24.51
N ALA A 132 9.22 -4.34 25.23
CA ALA A 132 9.30 -3.96 26.65
C ALA A 132 9.05 -5.16 27.57
#